data_4a6f5706d5fdfc46ac8166347894e74a
#
_entry.id   4a6f5706d5fdfc46ac8166347894e74a
#
_cell.length_a   1.000
_cell.length_b   1.000
_cell.length_c   1.000
_cell.angle_alpha   90.00
_cell.angle_beta   90.00
_cell.angle_gamma   90.00
#
_symmetry.space_group_name_H-M   'P 1'
#
loop_
_entity.id
_entity.type
_entity.pdbx_description
1 polymer ?
#
loop_
_entity_poly.entity_id
_entity_poly.type
_entity_poly.pdbx_seq_one_letter_code
_entity_poly.pdbx_strand_id
1 'polypeptide(L)'
;NRLTERTAKEKKTGKETVHTYRYNAYGDVTVQDDTQFVYGDVSGQVTKETTKLTKNKDVVKNYTYDSKGNKSTFSVKAGEDTKLSLSYEYDGSSRLISVKDSEGNQAVSYAYDTEGSLSERQAANGLKTTYGYDYQNRLTSMTNETGKGVVSKYSSTYLKNGQKAEEVSTVMDKKGKSTKKTAAYTYDMLGRITRETKTGREDISYTYDANNNRKQMTIGNKTTAYQYNKNDE
;
A
#
# COMPACT_ATOMS: atom_id res chain seq x y z
N ASN A 1 20.36 -11.87 -23.19
CA ASN A 1 21.29 -11.33 -22.20
C ASN A 1 20.50 -11.02 -20.91
N ARG A 2 20.83 -11.71 -19.82
CA ARG A 2 20.23 -11.48 -18.48
C ARG A 2 21.24 -10.80 -17.58
N LEU A 3 20.77 -9.88 -16.72
CA LEU A 3 21.61 -9.18 -15.76
C LEU A 3 22.15 -10.18 -14.71
N THR A 4 23.45 -10.43 -14.68
CA THR A 4 24.09 -11.34 -13.71
C THR A 4 24.69 -10.60 -12.52
N GLU A 5 25.00 -9.32 -12.69
CA GLU A 5 25.59 -8.48 -11.66
C GLU A 5 25.16 -7.02 -11.82
N ARG A 6 24.91 -6.35 -10.69
CA ARG A 6 24.65 -4.92 -10.60
C ARG A 6 25.45 -4.33 -9.45
N THR A 7 26.28 -3.33 -9.73
CA THR A 7 26.96 -2.53 -8.71
C THR A 7 26.19 -1.23 -8.46
N ALA A 8 25.86 -0.97 -7.20
CA ALA A 8 25.28 0.31 -6.75
C ALA A 8 26.29 1.03 -5.85
N LYS A 9 26.51 2.34 -6.11
CA LYS A 9 27.42 3.18 -5.32
C LYS A 9 26.62 4.27 -4.61
N GLU A 10 26.72 4.34 -3.30
CA GLU A 10 26.06 5.37 -2.50
C GLU A 10 26.81 6.71 -2.66
N LYS A 11 26.11 7.75 -3.12
CA LYS A 11 26.71 9.07 -3.42
C LYS A 11 27.38 9.74 -2.21
N LYS A 12 26.85 9.54 -0.99
CA LYS A 12 27.36 10.18 0.24
C LYS A 12 28.60 9.51 0.84
N THR A 13 28.64 8.19 0.84
CA THR A 13 29.67 7.40 1.52
C THR A 13 30.69 6.81 0.56
N GLY A 14 30.37 6.77 -0.73
CA GLY A 14 31.16 6.06 -1.74
C GLY A 14 31.10 4.54 -1.62
N LYS A 15 30.29 3.99 -0.69
CA LYS A 15 30.16 2.54 -0.48
C LYS A 15 29.54 1.89 -1.71
N GLU A 16 30.22 0.86 -2.19
CA GLU A 16 29.73 0.01 -3.28
C GLU A 16 29.04 -1.23 -2.73
N THR A 17 27.88 -1.55 -3.30
CA THR A 17 27.15 -2.79 -3.04
C THR A 17 27.01 -3.52 -4.37
N VAL A 18 27.46 -4.77 -4.42
CA VAL A 18 27.35 -5.63 -5.59
C VAL A 18 26.20 -6.58 -5.36
N HIS A 19 25.25 -6.62 -6.31
CA HIS A 19 24.13 -7.56 -6.35
C HIS A 19 24.39 -8.61 -7.43
N THR A 20 24.28 -9.89 -7.09
CA THR A 20 24.49 -11.01 -8.00
C THR A 20 23.21 -11.78 -8.25
N TYR A 21 23.04 -12.29 -9.47
CA TYR A 21 21.83 -13.00 -9.90
C TYR A 21 22.22 -14.30 -10.64
N ARG A 22 21.47 -15.36 -10.38
CA ARG A 22 21.48 -16.60 -11.19
C ARG A 22 20.08 -16.92 -11.65
N TYR A 23 19.98 -17.61 -12.79
CA TYR A 23 18.71 -17.90 -13.43
C TYR A 23 18.61 -19.38 -13.79
N ASN A 24 17.39 -19.90 -13.85
CA ASN A 24 17.08 -21.20 -14.44
C ASN A 24 17.00 -21.11 -15.98
N ALA A 25 16.73 -22.23 -16.63
CA ALA A 25 16.58 -22.29 -18.09
C ALA A 25 15.40 -21.46 -18.61
N TYR A 26 14.36 -21.27 -17.80
CA TYR A 26 13.16 -20.50 -18.12
C TYR A 26 13.36 -18.98 -17.94
N GLY A 27 14.37 -18.57 -17.18
CA GLY A 27 14.69 -17.18 -16.97
C GLY A 27 14.30 -16.62 -15.61
N ASP A 28 13.83 -17.48 -14.73
CA ASP A 28 13.49 -17.08 -13.38
C ASP A 28 14.76 -16.97 -12.53
N VAL A 29 14.81 -16.00 -11.62
CA VAL A 29 15.91 -15.78 -10.70
C VAL A 29 15.96 -16.91 -9.68
N THR A 30 16.97 -17.77 -9.71
CA THR A 30 17.15 -18.86 -8.72
C THR A 30 18.03 -18.46 -7.54
N VAL A 31 18.87 -17.46 -7.71
CA VAL A 31 19.67 -16.85 -6.63
C VAL A 31 19.73 -15.35 -6.84
N GLN A 32 19.51 -14.61 -5.78
CA GLN A 32 19.80 -13.18 -5.68
C GLN A 32 20.55 -12.94 -4.37
N ASP A 33 21.83 -12.56 -4.48
CA ASP A 33 22.73 -12.39 -3.33
C ASP A 33 22.74 -13.65 -2.44
N ASP A 34 22.36 -13.53 -1.17
CA ASP A 34 22.29 -14.62 -0.21
C ASP A 34 20.94 -15.35 -0.21
N THR A 35 20.03 -15.01 -1.13
CA THR A 35 18.69 -15.59 -1.20
C THR A 35 18.57 -16.56 -2.38
N GLN A 36 18.11 -17.77 -2.10
CA GLN A 36 17.77 -18.80 -3.08
C GLN A 36 16.26 -18.92 -3.24
N PHE A 37 15.79 -19.13 -4.47
CA PHE A 37 14.40 -19.30 -4.84
C PHE A 37 14.15 -20.67 -5.46
N VAL A 38 13.07 -21.32 -5.07
CA VAL A 38 12.55 -22.55 -5.67
C VAL A 38 11.18 -22.27 -6.23
N TYR A 39 10.92 -22.75 -7.43
CA TYR A 39 9.67 -22.59 -8.16
C TYR A 39 8.93 -23.91 -8.24
N GLY A 40 7.61 -23.85 -8.30
CA GLY A 40 6.76 -25.02 -8.54
C GLY A 40 6.82 -25.44 -10.01
N ASP A 41 6.95 -26.72 -10.27
CA ASP A 41 7.15 -27.29 -11.61
C ASP A 41 6.01 -26.97 -12.60
N VAL A 42 4.77 -26.84 -12.09
CA VAL A 42 3.59 -26.64 -12.92
C VAL A 42 3.20 -25.15 -13.01
N SER A 43 3.31 -24.42 -11.88
CA SER A 43 2.82 -23.03 -11.80
C SER A 43 3.86 -21.98 -12.15
N GLY A 44 5.15 -22.32 -12.11
CA GLY A 44 6.24 -21.34 -12.22
C GLY A 44 6.27 -20.32 -11.07
N GLN A 45 5.47 -20.50 -10.03
CA GLN A 45 5.42 -19.62 -8.87
C GLN A 45 6.47 -20.01 -7.83
N VAL A 46 7.00 -19.01 -7.10
CA VAL A 46 7.96 -19.26 -6.00
C VAL A 46 7.29 -20.05 -4.89
N THR A 47 7.78 -21.24 -4.59
CA THR A 47 7.31 -22.10 -3.50
C THR A 47 8.17 -21.99 -2.26
N LYS A 48 9.44 -21.60 -2.41
CA LYS A 48 10.37 -21.43 -1.29
C LYS A 48 11.39 -20.33 -1.57
N GLU A 49 11.67 -19.54 -0.55
CA GLU A 49 12.81 -18.61 -0.49
C GLU A 49 13.67 -19.00 0.72
N THR A 50 14.99 -19.05 0.53
CA THR A 50 15.95 -19.30 1.62
C THR A 50 17.00 -18.21 1.61
N THR A 51 17.02 -17.38 2.65
CA THR A 51 18.03 -16.33 2.84
C THR A 51 19.03 -16.76 3.92
N LYS A 52 20.30 -16.81 3.57
CA LYS A 52 21.40 -17.09 4.51
C LYS A 52 21.79 -15.82 5.24
N LEU A 53 21.53 -15.74 6.54
CA LEU A 53 21.84 -14.52 7.31
C LEU A 53 23.26 -14.55 7.90
N THR A 54 23.65 -15.52 8.64
CA THR A 54 24.99 -15.76 9.22
C THR A 54 25.01 -17.11 9.91
N LYS A 55 26.20 -17.66 10.18
CA LYS A 55 26.44 -18.97 10.80
C LYS A 55 25.20 -19.63 11.43
N ASN A 56 24.56 -20.54 10.68
CA ASN A 56 23.52 -21.48 11.10
C ASN A 56 22.09 -20.89 11.34
N LYS A 57 21.73 -19.74 10.80
CA LYS A 57 20.35 -19.23 10.86
C LYS A 57 19.87 -18.80 9.49
N ASP A 58 19.40 -19.77 8.73
CA ASP A 58 18.66 -19.46 7.50
C ASP A 58 17.27 -18.98 7.84
N VAL A 59 16.79 -17.98 7.10
CA VAL A 59 15.38 -17.62 7.08
C VAL A 59 14.74 -18.27 5.87
N VAL A 60 13.76 -19.14 6.11
CA VAL A 60 13.04 -19.88 5.08
C VAL A 60 11.60 -19.40 5.04
N LYS A 61 11.17 -18.95 3.87
CA LYS A 61 9.77 -18.65 3.57
C LYS A 61 9.24 -19.74 2.64
N ASN A 62 8.08 -20.31 2.97
CA ASN A 62 7.40 -21.28 2.12
C ASN A 62 6.04 -20.74 1.70
N TYR A 63 5.64 -21.09 0.48
CA TYR A 63 4.40 -20.67 -0.15
C TYR A 63 3.73 -21.90 -0.76
N THR A 64 2.42 -22.00 -0.61
CA THR A 64 1.61 -22.92 -1.40
C THR A 64 0.50 -22.14 -2.10
N TYR A 65 -0.04 -22.73 -3.15
CA TYR A 65 -1.04 -22.08 -3.99
C TYR A 65 -2.22 -23.06 -4.23
N ASP A 66 -3.39 -22.51 -4.44
CA ASP A 66 -4.56 -23.28 -4.86
C ASP A 66 -4.50 -23.59 -6.38
N SER A 67 -5.49 -24.32 -6.88
CA SER A 67 -5.58 -24.68 -8.31
C SER A 67 -5.78 -23.49 -9.25
N LYS A 68 -6.19 -22.33 -8.72
CA LYS A 68 -6.33 -21.07 -9.47
C LYS A 68 -5.09 -20.21 -9.41
N GLY A 69 -4.03 -20.65 -8.67
CA GLY A 69 -2.79 -19.89 -8.48
C GLY A 69 -2.85 -18.85 -7.35
N ASN A 70 -3.90 -18.80 -6.56
CA ASN A 70 -3.96 -17.94 -5.39
C ASN A 70 -3.12 -18.54 -4.25
N LYS A 71 -2.41 -17.70 -3.49
CA LYS A 71 -1.60 -18.16 -2.36
C LYS A 71 -2.48 -18.79 -1.26
N SER A 72 -2.33 -20.10 -1.00
CA SER A 72 -3.12 -20.80 0.01
C SER A 72 -2.44 -20.83 1.39
N THR A 73 -1.10 -20.89 1.45
CA THR A 73 -0.37 -20.76 2.72
C THR A 73 0.90 -19.94 2.56
N PHE A 74 1.33 -19.37 3.68
CA PHE A 74 2.61 -18.70 3.82
C PHE A 74 3.21 -19.01 5.18
N SER A 75 4.49 -19.40 5.23
CA SER A 75 5.18 -19.56 6.50
C SER A 75 6.59 -18.99 6.47
N VAL A 76 7.08 -18.57 7.64
CA VAL A 76 8.44 -18.09 7.86
C VAL A 76 9.06 -18.91 8.98
N LYS A 77 10.22 -19.51 8.72
CA LYS A 77 11.06 -20.17 9.71
C LYS A 77 12.39 -19.44 9.85
N ALA A 78 12.93 -19.41 11.07
CA ALA A 78 14.28 -18.95 11.36
C ALA A 78 15.02 -20.08 12.11
N GLY A 79 15.89 -20.80 11.40
CA GLY A 79 16.38 -22.11 11.85
C GLY A 79 15.23 -23.11 11.95
N GLU A 80 15.11 -23.81 13.08
CA GLU A 80 14.02 -24.77 13.34
C GLU A 80 12.71 -24.12 13.78
N ASP A 81 12.76 -22.85 14.20
CA ASP A 81 11.59 -22.16 14.76
C ASP A 81 10.66 -21.61 13.69
N THR A 82 9.39 -21.97 13.73
CA THR A 82 8.34 -21.30 12.94
C THR A 82 7.99 -19.97 13.58
N LYS A 83 8.24 -18.87 12.89
CA LYS A 83 7.99 -17.51 13.36
C LYS A 83 6.64 -16.97 12.92
N LEU A 84 6.13 -17.45 11.79
CA LEU A 84 4.86 -17.06 11.22
C LEU A 84 4.30 -18.22 10.40
N SER A 85 3.00 -18.46 10.50
CA SER A 85 2.27 -19.33 9.58
C SER A 85 0.87 -18.76 9.37
N LEU A 86 0.49 -18.59 8.10
CA LEU A 86 -0.80 -18.04 7.69
C LEU A 86 -1.41 -18.93 6.63
N SER A 87 -2.74 -19.02 6.64
CA SER A 87 -3.53 -19.59 5.55
C SER A 87 -4.51 -18.56 5.02
N TYR A 88 -4.82 -18.66 3.73
CA TYR A 88 -5.63 -17.71 2.99
C TYR A 88 -6.80 -18.43 2.33
N GLU A 89 -7.98 -17.85 2.42
CA GLU A 89 -9.19 -18.35 1.76
C GLU A 89 -9.71 -17.30 0.78
N TYR A 90 -10.23 -17.76 -0.34
CA TYR A 90 -10.72 -16.93 -1.43
C TYR A 90 -12.15 -17.31 -1.81
N ASP A 91 -12.88 -16.37 -2.34
CA ASP A 91 -14.18 -16.62 -2.94
C ASP A 91 -14.07 -17.20 -4.37
N GLY A 92 -15.23 -17.44 -5.00
CA GLY A 92 -15.30 -17.97 -6.36
C GLY A 92 -14.60 -17.09 -7.42
N SER A 93 -14.45 -15.79 -7.16
CA SER A 93 -13.81 -14.79 -8.00
C SER A 93 -12.34 -14.54 -7.67
N SER A 94 -11.72 -15.39 -6.83
CA SER A 94 -10.33 -15.27 -6.35
C SER A 94 -10.07 -13.99 -5.53
N ARG A 95 -11.09 -13.44 -4.87
CA ARG A 95 -10.92 -12.33 -3.92
C ARG A 95 -10.66 -12.91 -2.53
N LEU A 96 -9.68 -12.37 -1.81
CA LEU A 96 -9.32 -12.83 -0.46
C LEU A 96 -10.45 -12.54 0.53
N ILE A 97 -10.98 -13.57 1.19
CA ILE A 97 -12.07 -13.46 2.17
C ILE A 97 -11.61 -13.70 3.61
N SER A 98 -10.54 -14.46 3.82
CA SER A 98 -10.07 -14.79 5.17
C SER A 98 -8.56 -15.02 5.19
N VAL A 99 -7.93 -14.59 6.27
CA VAL A 99 -6.57 -14.97 6.65
C VAL A 99 -6.64 -15.57 8.05
N LYS A 100 -6.05 -16.74 8.23
CA LYS A 100 -5.99 -17.46 9.51
C LYS A 100 -4.55 -17.63 9.97
N ASP A 101 -4.37 -17.69 11.28
CA ASP A 101 -3.07 -17.99 11.91
C ASP A 101 -2.77 -19.50 11.90
N SER A 102 -1.66 -19.89 12.54
CA SER A 102 -1.21 -21.30 12.64
C SER A 102 -2.16 -22.21 13.42
N GLU A 103 -3.03 -21.66 14.28
CA GLU A 103 -4.01 -22.37 15.07
C GLU A 103 -5.36 -22.47 14.37
N GLY A 104 -5.49 -21.83 13.19
CA GLY A 104 -6.73 -21.76 12.43
C GLY A 104 -7.66 -20.63 12.89
N ASN A 105 -7.23 -19.78 13.84
CA ASN A 105 -7.99 -18.62 14.26
C ASN A 105 -7.97 -17.54 13.17
N GLN A 106 -9.11 -16.90 12.97
CA GLN A 106 -9.24 -15.85 11.97
C GLN A 106 -8.49 -14.59 12.40
N ALA A 107 -7.41 -14.25 11.69
CA ALA A 107 -6.65 -13.03 11.90
C ALA A 107 -7.34 -11.81 11.28
N VAL A 108 -7.91 -11.99 10.08
CA VAL A 108 -8.69 -10.96 9.39
C VAL A 108 -9.65 -11.60 8.39
N SER A 109 -10.83 -10.98 8.23
CA SER A 109 -11.77 -11.31 7.15
C SER A 109 -12.11 -10.09 6.32
N TYR A 110 -12.59 -10.35 5.10
CA TYR A 110 -12.97 -9.36 4.11
C TYR A 110 -14.32 -9.70 3.51
N ALA A 111 -15.13 -8.69 3.26
CA ALA A 111 -16.36 -8.81 2.48
C ALA A 111 -16.34 -7.81 1.33
N TYR A 112 -17.06 -8.13 0.27
CA TYR A 112 -17.14 -7.34 -0.95
C TYR A 112 -18.61 -7.03 -1.27
N ASP A 113 -18.84 -5.89 -1.89
CA ASP A 113 -20.15 -5.51 -2.40
C ASP A 113 -20.48 -6.25 -3.72
N THR A 114 -21.66 -5.98 -4.26
CA THR A 114 -22.14 -6.58 -5.51
C THR A 114 -21.32 -6.18 -6.74
N GLU A 115 -20.70 -5.02 -6.70
CA GLU A 115 -19.78 -4.49 -7.72
C GLU A 115 -18.37 -5.08 -7.61
N GLY A 116 -18.07 -5.80 -6.50
CA GLY A 116 -16.78 -6.42 -6.25
C GLY A 116 -15.78 -5.55 -5.49
N SER A 117 -16.20 -4.38 -5.00
CA SER A 117 -15.37 -3.53 -4.18
C SER A 117 -15.36 -3.99 -2.72
N LEU A 118 -14.24 -3.76 -2.02
CA LEU A 118 -14.11 -4.14 -0.60
C LEU A 118 -15.10 -3.33 0.25
N SER A 119 -16.10 -3.99 0.83
CA SER A 119 -17.12 -3.35 1.66
C SER A 119 -16.81 -3.40 3.16
N GLU A 120 -16.12 -4.45 3.60
CA GLU A 120 -15.78 -4.63 5.02
C GLU A 120 -14.45 -5.36 5.22
N ARG A 121 -13.75 -4.98 6.26
CA ARG A 121 -12.59 -5.71 6.82
C ARG A 121 -12.77 -5.84 8.33
N GLN A 122 -12.68 -7.07 8.85
CA GLN A 122 -12.78 -7.37 10.27
C GLN A 122 -11.46 -7.99 10.75
N ALA A 123 -10.77 -7.35 11.70
CA ALA A 123 -9.55 -7.87 12.29
C ALA A 123 -9.82 -8.62 13.61
N ALA A 124 -8.96 -9.58 13.97
CA ALA A 124 -9.08 -10.38 15.20
C ALA A 124 -9.11 -9.55 16.48
N ASN A 125 -8.47 -8.37 16.49
CA ASN A 125 -8.48 -7.44 17.63
C ASN A 125 -9.80 -6.68 17.80
N GLY A 126 -10.84 -7.05 17.02
CA GLY A 126 -12.16 -6.43 17.06
C GLY A 126 -12.28 -5.13 16.26
N LEU A 127 -11.23 -4.71 15.54
CA LEU A 127 -11.32 -3.55 14.66
C LEU A 127 -12.06 -3.94 13.38
N LYS A 128 -13.18 -3.29 13.14
CA LYS A 128 -13.98 -3.38 11.92
C LYS A 128 -13.82 -2.10 11.11
N THR A 129 -13.55 -2.25 9.82
CA THR A 129 -13.50 -1.15 8.86
C THR A 129 -14.57 -1.39 7.80
N THR A 130 -15.44 -0.41 7.57
CA THR A 130 -16.43 -0.42 6.49
C THR A 130 -16.09 0.64 5.45
N TYR A 131 -16.36 0.33 4.19
CA TYR A 131 -16.06 1.19 3.05
C TYR A 131 -17.33 1.45 2.25
N GLY A 132 -17.48 2.66 1.75
CA GLY A 132 -18.56 3.03 0.85
C GLY A 132 -18.02 3.72 -0.39
N TYR A 133 -18.67 3.45 -1.52
CA TYR A 133 -18.24 3.92 -2.83
C TYR A 133 -19.39 4.66 -3.53
N ASP A 134 -19.06 5.48 -4.50
CA ASP A 134 -20.05 6.04 -5.42
C ASP A 134 -20.22 5.14 -6.67
N TYR A 135 -21.11 5.54 -7.57
CA TYR A 135 -21.40 4.81 -8.80
C TYR A 135 -20.23 4.71 -9.78
N GLN A 136 -19.15 5.47 -9.59
CA GLN A 136 -17.89 5.39 -10.35
C GLN A 136 -16.83 4.56 -9.62
N ASN A 137 -17.22 3.85 -8.56
CA ASN A 137 -16.35 3.03 -7.71
C ASN A 137 -15.23 3.85 -7.02
N ARG A 138 -15.49 5.13 -6.69
CA ARG A 138 -14.57 5.96 -5.92
C ARG A 138 -14.94 5.89 -4.44
N LEU A 139 -13.94 5.74 -3.57
CA LEU A 139 -14.15 5.65 -2.12
C LEU A 139 -14.71 6.95 -1.56
N THR A 140 -15.96 6.93 -1.11
CA THR A 140 -16.65 8.09 -0.52
C THR A 140 -16.69 8.07 1.00
N SER A 141 -16.59 6.89 1.61
CA SER A 141 -16.58 6.76 3.07
C SER A 141 -15.72 5.59 3.56
N MET A 142 -15.13 5.78 4.73
CA MET A 142 -14.45 4.72 5.49
C MET A 142 -14.74 4.95 6.97
N THR A 143 -15.25 3.93 7.67
CA THR A 143 -15.51 3.97 9.11
C THR A 143 -14.71 2.87 9.79
N ASN A 144 -13.96 3.22 10.82
CA ASN A 144 -13.30 2.30 11.71
C ASN A 144 -14.05 2.26 13.03
N GLU A 145 -14.41 1.07 13.48
CA GLU A 145 -15.13 0.85 14.73
C GLU A 145 -14.58 -0.35 15.49
N THR A 146 -14.83 -0.39 16.78
CA THR A 146 -14.56 -1.52 17.68
C THR A 146 -15.82 -1.84 18.48
N GLY A 147 -15.83 -2.88 19.29
CA GLY A 147 -16.92 -3.15 20.22
C GLY A 147 -17.26 -1.98 21.19
N LYS A 148 -16.38 -0.98 21.27
CA LYS A 148 -16.60 0.25 22.08
C LYS A 148 -17.17 1.41 21.27
N GLY A 149 -17.42 1.22 19.98
CA GLY A 149 -17.97 2.19 19.07
C GLY A 149 -16.97 2.70 18.02
N VAL A 150 -17.34 3.80 17.36
CA VAL A 150 -16.57 4.38 16.26
C VAL A 150 -15.26 4.99 16.77
N VAL A 151 -14.16 4.63 16.13
CA VAL A 151 -12.80 5.15 16.37
C VAL A 151 -12.47 6.30 15.42
N SER A 152 -12.82 6.14 14.15
CA SER A 152 -12.63 7.20 13.15
C SER A 152 -13.59 7.04 11.98
N LYS A 153 -13.91 8.18 11.35
CA LYS A 153 -14.66 8.24 10.08
C LYS A 153 -13.92 9.13 9.10
N TYR A 154 -13.94 8.74 7.85
CA TYR A 154 -13.42 9.50 6.73
C TYR A 154 -14.50 9.58 5.65
N SER A 155 -14.68 10.74 5.05
CA SER A 155 -15.55 10.91 3.89
C SER A 155 -14.86 11.77 2.84
N SER A 156 -15.11 11.44 1.58
CA SER A 156 -14.58 12.20 0.43
C SER A 156 -15.70 12.51 -0.53
N THR A 157 -15.68 13.72 -1.08
CA THR A 157 -16.52 14.10 -2.21
C THR A 157 -15.66 14.38 -3.43
N TYR A 158 -16.25 14.23 -4.60
CA TYR A 158 -15.55 14.37 -5.87
C TYR A 158 -16.29 15.29 -6.82
N LEU A 159 -15.55 16.02 -7.62
CA LEU A 159 -16.05 16.76 -8.76
C LEU A 159 -16.51 15.79 -9.86
N LYS A 160 -17.30 16.25 -10.82
CA LYS A 160 -17.77 15.45 -11.97
C LYS A 160 -16.63 14.84 -12.80
N ASN A 161 -15.48 15.51 -12.85
CA ASN A 161 -14.29 15.05 -13.54
C ASN A 161 -13.43 14.05 -12.74
N GLY A 162 -13.87 13.62 -11.56
CA GLY A 162 -13.20 12.63 -10.72
C GLY A 162 -12.18 13.20 -9.73
N GLN A 163 -11.90 14.48 -9.75
CA GLN A 163 -11.00 15.11 -8.80
C GLN A 163 -11.64 15.23 -7.41
N LYS A 164 -10.83 15.05 -6.35
CA LYS A 164 -11.32 15.16 -4.96
C LYS A 164 -11.67 16.62 -4.65
N ALA A 165 -12.93 16.88 -4.28
CA ALA A 165 -13.38 18.21 -3.89
C ALA A 165 -13.15 18.47 -2.41
N GLU A 166 -13.49 17.50 -1.55
CA GLU A 166 -13.40 17.64 -0.11
C GLU A 166 -13.07 16.30 0.54
N GLU A 167 -12.36 16.35 1.65
CA GLU A 167 -12.12 15.23 2.54
C GLU A 167 -12.41 15.67 3.98
N VAL A 168 -13.21 14.88 4.69
CA VAL A 168 -13.49 15.08 6.11
C VAL A 168 -13.01 13.87 6.90
N SER A 169 -12.24 14.11 7.95
CA SER A 169 -11.89 13.09 8.92
C SER A 169 -12.43 13.44 10.29
N THR A 170 -12.98 12.45 10.99
CA THR A 170 -13.38 12.56 12.39
C THR A 170 -12.70 11.44 13.15
N VAL A 171 -11.90 11.78 14.15
CA VAL A 171 -11.15 10.82 14.97
C VAL A 171 -11.59 10.99 16.42
N MET A 172 -11.85 9.87 17.09
CA MET A 172 -12.18 9.82 18.53
C MET A 172 -10.90 9.60 19.34
N ASP A 173 -10.72 10.36 20.41
CA ASP A 173 -9.66 10.09 21.37
C ASP A 173 -10.10 9.01 22.38
N LYS A 174 -9.18 8.59 23.25
CA LYS A 174 -9.46 7.57 24.29
C LYS A 174 -10.54 7.99 25.29
N LYS A 175 -10.87 9.27 25.38
CA LYS A 175 -11.91 9.84 26.26
C LYS A 175 -13.24 10.02 25.55
N GLY A 176 -13.35 9.60 24.26
CA GLY A 176 -14.55 9.73 23.46
C GLY A 176 -14.78 11.14 22.86
N LYS A 177 -13.80 12.05 22.98
CA LYS A 177 -13.88 13.36 22.33
C LYS A 177 -13.53 13.22 20.86
N SER A 178 -14.40 13.75 19.99
CA SER A 178 -14.16 13.78 18.55
C SER A 178 -13.36 15.00 18.12
N THR A 179 -12.48 14.80 17.17
CA THR A 179 -11.77 15.87 16.45
C THR A 179 -12.10 15.75 14.97
N LYS A 180 -12.72 16.79 14.41
CA LYS A 180 -13.06 16.88 12.98
C LYS A 180 -12.01 17.73 12.26
N LYS A 181 -11.50 17.24 11.12
CA LYS A 181 -10.64 17.99 10.20
C LYS A 181 -11.23 17.90 8.80
N THR A 182 -11.17 19.00 8.09
CA THR A 182 -11.64 19.11 6.70
C THR A 182 -10.48 19.59 5.84
N ALA A 183 -10.33 19.01 4.64
CA ALA A 183 -9.48 19.52 3.57
C ALA A 183 -10.36 19.71 2.32
N ALA A 184 -10.24 20.86 1.65
CA ALA A 184 -10.95 21.12 0.40
C ALA A 184 -9.98 21.62 -0.66
N TYR A 185 -10.27 21.30 -1.93
CA TYR A 185 -9.40 21.53 -3.06
C TYR A 185 -10.14 22.23 -4.18
N THR A 186 -9.50 23.19 -4.83
CA THR A 186 -9.97 23.77 -6.08
C THR A 186 -8.95 23.56 -7.18
N TYR A 187 -9.41 23.55 -8.41
CA TYR A 187 -8.61 23.20 -9.58
C TYR A 187 -8.81 24.20 -10.69
N ASP A 188 -7.83 24.34 -11.55
CA ASP A 188 -7.97 25.06 -12.82
C ASP A 188 -8.57 24.17 -13.91
N MET A 189 -8.73 24.72 -15.10
CA MET A 189 -9.30 24.01 -16.26
C MET A 189 -8.42 22.85 -16.76
N LEU A 190 -7.13 22.84 -16.41
CA LEU A 190 -6.20 21.76 -16.72
C LEU A 190 -6.14 20.69 -15.63
N GLY A 191 -6.94 20.85 -14.56
CA GLY A 191 -7.00 19.90 -13.46
C GLY A 191 -5.89 20.04 -12.42
N ARG A 192 -5.14 21.14 -12.41
CA ARG A 192 -4.08 21.40 -11.43
C ARG A 192 -4.68 22.07 -10.20
N ILE A 193 -4.21 21.69 -9.01
CA ILE A 193 -4.68 22.29 -7.73
C ILE A 193 -4.32 23.77 -7.69
N THR A 194 -5.33 24.64 -7.56
CA THR A 194 -5.13 26.09 -7.39
C THR A 194 -5.23 26.54 -5.95
N ARG A 195 -5.98 25.83 -5.12
CA ARG A 195 -6.11 26.11 -3.69
C ARG A 195 -6.35 24.84 -2.89
N GLU A 196 -5.77 24.81 -1.72
CA GLU A 196 -5.96 23.81 -0.69
C GLU A 196 -6.28 24.51 0.63
N THR A 197 -7.41 24.15 1.25
CA THR A 197 -7.78 24.62 2.60
C THR A 197 -7.78 23.44 3.55
N LYS A 198 -7.26 23.61 4.77
CA LYS A 198 -7.22 22.56 5.79
C LYS A 198 -7.52 23.13 7.17
N THR A 199 -8.38 22.45 7.92
CA THR A 199 -8.68 22.81 9.31
C THR A 199 -7.40 22.99 10.13
N GLY A 200 -7.27 24.17 10.75
CA GLY A 200 -6.15 24.50 11.63
C GLY A 200 -4.83 24.79 10.92
N ARG A 201 -4.86 25.04 9.62
CA ARG A 201 -3.72 25.49 8.81
C ARG A 201 -4.12 26.68 7.96
N GLU A 202 -3.14 27.50 7.58
CA GLU A 202 -3.34 28.54 6.58
C GLU A 202 -3.63 27.91 5.21
N ASP A 203 -4.47 28.58 4.44
CA ASP A 203 -4.75 28.19 3.06
C ASP A 203 -3.49 28.25 2.19
N ILE A 204 -3.39 27.30 1.27
CA ILE A 204 -2.29 27.26 0.29
C ILE A 204 -2.90 27.51 -1.08
N SER A 205 -2.33 28.45 -1.83
CA SER A 205 -2.67 28.68 -3.23
C SER A 205 -1.48 28.47 -4.15
N TYR A 206 -1.77 28.05 -5.37
CA TYR A 206 -0.77 27.72 -6.38
C TYR A 206 -1.06 28.43 -7.69
N THR A 207 -0.03 28.89 -8.37
CA THR A 207 -0.08 29.31 -9.77
C THR A 207 0.92 28.52 -10.59
N TYR A 208 0.67 28.43 -11.89
CA TYR A 208 1.45 27.61 -12.80
C TYR A 208 1.87 28.43 -14.02
N ASP A 209 2.97 28.06 -14.62
CA ASP A 209 3.42 28.60 -15.90
C ASP A 209 2.79 27.85 -17.10
N ALA A 210 3.13 28.25 -18.31
CA ALA A 210 2.63 27.65 -19.55
C ALA A 210 3.10 26.21 -19.75
N ASN A 211 4.21 25.80 -19.12
CA ASN A 211 4.77 24.45 -19.18
C ASN A 211 4.21 23.52 -18.09
N ASN A 212 3.22 23.98 -17.30
CA ASN A 212 2.64 23.29 -16.15
C ASN A 212 3.53 23.22 -14.90
N ASN A 213 4.62 23.92 -14.85
CA ASN A 213 5.45 24.01 -13.67
C ASN A 213 4.82 24.97 -12.65
N ARG A 214 5.02 24.70 -11.34
CA ARG A 214 4.52 25.57 -10.28
C ARG A 214 5.27 26.89 -10.29
N LYS A 215 4.60 27.99 -10.68
CA LYS A 215 5.17 29.33 -10.71
C LYS A 215 5.26 29.96 -9.31
N GLN A 216 4.20 29.78 -8.50
CA GLN A 216 4.16 30.31 -7.14
C GLN A 216 3.38 29.37 -6.21
N MET A 217 3.74 29.42 -4.94
CA MET A 217 2.97 28.85 -3.83
C MET A 217 2.85 29.93 -2.75
N THR A 218 1.62 30.20 -2.32
CA THR A 218 1.34 31.16 -1.23
C THR A 218 0.71 30.40 -0.06
N ILE A 219 1.26 30.57 1.14
CA ILE A 219 0.77 30.03 2.41
C ILE A 219 0.46 31.23 3.31
N GLY A 220 -0.82 31.46 3.58
CA GLY A 220 -1.26 32.69 4.27
C GLY A 220 -0.73 33.93 3.52
N ASN A 221 0.16 34.70 4.15
CA ASN A 221 0.78 35.90 3.58
C ASN A 221 2.19 35.67 2.99
N LYS A 222 2.69 34.43 2.98
CA LYS A 222 4.04 34.10 2.50
C LYS A 222 3.97 33.49 1.11
N THR A 223 4.66 34.11 0.16
CA THR A 223 4.74 33.62 -1.23
C THR A 223 6.16 33.13 -1.53
N THR A 224 6.24 31.94 -2.08
CA THR A 224 7.45 31.34 -2.65
C THR A 224 7.31 31.31 -4.16
N ALA A 225 8.23 31.92 -4.89
CA ALA A 225 8.33 31.84 -6.34
C ALA A 225 9.29 30.73 -6.74
N TYR A 226 8.99 30.05 -7.85
CA TYR A 226 9.79 28.99 -8.45
C TYR A 226 10.26 29.43 -9.82
N GLN A 227 11.50 29.10 -10.15
CA GLN A 227 12.09 29.33 -11.47
C GLN A 227 12.66 28.00 -11.95
N TYR A 228 12.47 27.72 -13.21
CA TYR A 228 12.90 26.49 -13.86
C TYR A 228 13.84 26.81 -15.02
N ASN A 229 14.81 25.95 -15.24
CA ASN A 229 15.66 26.02 -16.41
C ASN A 229 14.96 25.47 -17.66
N LYS A 230 15.66 25.40 -18.78
CA LYS A 230 15.10 24.89 -20.05
C LYS A 230 14.73 23.39 -20.00
N ASN A 231 15.18 22.66 -18.99
CA ASN A 231 14.90 21.23 -18.77
C ASN A 231 13.82 21.00 -17.70
N ASP A 232 13.13 22.07 -17.26
CA ASP A 232 12.12 22.03 -16.19
C ASP A 232 12.65 21.54 -14.82
N GLU A 233 13.96 21.81 -14.54
CA GLU A 233 14.65 21.49 -13.28
C GLU A 233 14.76 22.69 -12.34
#